data_b83eb8d18e70135eebc57d3cba17fab2
#
_entry.id   b83eb8d18e70135eebc57d3cba17fab2
#
_cell.length_a   1.000
_cell.length_b   1.000
_cell.length_c   1.000
_cell.angle_alpha   90.00
_cell.angle_beta   90.00
_cell.angle_gamma   90.00
#
_symmetry.space_group_name_H-M   'P 1'
#
loop_
_entity.id
_entity.type
_entity.pdbx_description
1 polymer ?
#
loop_
_entity_poly.entity_id
_entity_poly.type
_entity_poly.pdbx_seq_one_letter_code
_entity_poly.pdbx_strand_id
1 'polypeptide(L)'
;DECVVSGGRMIDFSFSPEVESVRLKVREFMDTEVRPEWDAIDQKDRSQVVRSIVKLRGRARDHWNLWLPHMPAEWGGMGLGPTAMAAVSAEAAKVSIGPFVLNAQAPDEGNQHTLLHWATDEQKEKYLRPLCEGKARSCFAMTEPEVAGSDPTLIKTQAYQDGDEWVINGHKWFISGARGAQFALLVARTEDNPDLPQAANSCFIVDIPSEGFNIVRDVETMSGGHNHCEILIHDLRVPAKNMLGGR
;
A
#
# COMPACT_ATOMS: atom_id res chain seq x y z
N ASP A 1 33.95 51.42 11.88
CA ASP A 1 32.70 50.71 12.26
C ASP A 1 32.61 49.41 11.42
N GLU A 2 33.17 48.34 11.95
CA GLU A 2 33.02 46.98 11.37
C GLU A 2 31.61 46.49 11.63
N CYS A 3 30.84 46.33 10.57
CA CYS A 3 29.55 45.71 10.59
C CYS A 3 29.73 44.19 10.79
N VAL A 4 29.65 43.75 12.03
CA VAL A 4 29.61 42.30 12.36
C VAL A 4 28.30 41.73 11.84
N VAL A 5 28.34 41.14 10.66
CA VAL A 5 27.24 40.30 10.15
C VAL A 5 27.17 39.09 11.05
N SER A 6 26.21 39.06 11.96
CA SER A 6 25.88 37.89 12.74
C SER A 6 25.62 36.72 11.78
N GLY A 7 26.46 35.71 11.80
CA GLY A 7 26.35 34.54 10.95
C GLY A 7 25.00 33.86 11.16
N GLY A 8 24.04 34.19 10.31
CA GLY A 8 22.79 33.46 10.23
C GLY A 8 23.13 32.01 9.90
N ARG A 9 22.71 31.05 10.73
CA ARG A 9 22.77 29.64 10.40
C ARG A 9 21.99 29.45 9.09
N MET A 10 22.71 29.16 8.00
CA MET A 10 22.04 28.70 6.78
C MET A 10 21.34 27.39 7.09
N ILE A 11 20.08 27.28 6.65
CA ILE A 11 19.37 26.00 6.73
C ILE A 11 20.07 25.02 5.79
N ASP A 12 20.55 23.92 6.32
CA ASP A 12 21.15 22.85 5.55
C ASP A 12 20.05 21.90 5.09
N PHE A 13 19.84 21.78 3.78
CA PHE A 13 18.88 20.88 3.14
C PHE A 13 19.54 19.58 2.63
N SER A 14 20.80 19.35 2.94
CA SER A 14 21.46 18.10 2.56
C SER A 14 20.92 16.92 3.36
N PHE A 15 20.93 15.76 2.73
CA PHE A 15 20.67 14.50 3.44
C PHE A 15 21.86 14.12 4.32
N SER A 16 21.59 13.35 5.37
CA SER A 16 22.71 12.71 6.09
C SER A 16 23.48 11.76 5.16
N PRO A 17 24.77 11.48 5.44
CA PRO A 17 25.56 10.58 4.61
C PRO A 17 24.92 9.20 4.41
N GLU A 18 24.24 8.68 5.42
CA GLU A 18 23.53 7.40 5.36
C GLU A 18 22.35 7.45 4.37
N VAL A 19 21.51 8.49 4.46
CA VAL A 19 20.37 8.68 3.56
C VAL A 19 20.85 8.90 2.13
N GLU A 20 21.90 9.70 1.94
CA GLU A 20 22.49 9.95 0.62
C GLU A 20 23.07 8.67 0.01
N SER A 21 23.73 7.85 0.80
CA SER A 21 24.25 6.55 0.36
C SER A 21 23.14 5.63 -0.16
N VAL A 22 22.05 5.50 0.60
CA VAL A 22 20.90 4.69 0.17
C VAL A 22 20.24 5.28 -1.08
N ARG A 23 20.06 6.59 -1.13
CA ARG A 23 19.48 7.30 -2.28
C ARG A 23 20.28 7.04 -3.57
N LEU A 24 21.61 7.16 -3.50
CA LEU A 24 22.49 6.91 -4.65
C LEU A 24 22.48 5.44 -5.07
N LYS A 25 22.44 4.52 -4.11
CA LYS A 25 22.32 3.08 -4.38
C LYS A 25 21.01 2.73 -5.10
N VAL A 26 19.88 3.33 -4.69
CA VAL A 26 18.59 3.17 -5.41
C VAL A 26 18.69 3.73 -6.82
N ARG A 27 19.28 4.92 -7.00
CA ARG A 27 19.51 5.51 -8.32
C ARG A 27 20.29 4.56 -9.22
N GLU A 28 21.42 4.07 -8.73
CA GLU A 28 22.28 3.15 -9.48
C GLU A 28 21.49 1.89 -9.90
N PHE A 29 20.76 1.27 -8.98
CA PHE A 29 19.94 0.10 -9.29
C PHE A 29 18.86 0.41 -10.34
N MET A 30 18.17 1.56 -10.22
CA MET A 30 17.18 1.97 -11.22
C MET A 30 17.78 2.19 -12.60
N ASP A 31 18.96 2.82 -12.68
CA ASP A 31 19.58 3.18 -13.94
C ASP A 31 20.28 1.98 -14.61
N THR A 32 20.89 1.08 -13.82
CA THR A 32 21.71 -0.03 -14.37
C THR A 32 20.94 -1.33 -14.57
N GLU A 33 19.89 -1.59 -13.81
CA GLU A 33 19.16 -2.85 -13.90
C GLU A 33 17.65 -2.66 -14.20
N VAL A 34 16.96 -1.76 -13.48
CA VAL A 34 15.50 -1.68 -13.61
C VAL A 34 15.08 -1.06 -14.93
N ARG A 35 15.65 0.08 -15.29
CA ARG A 35 15.33 0.78 -16.54
C ARG A 35 15.68 -0.07 -17.78
N PRO A 36 16.90 -0.63 -17.92
CA PRO A 36 17.23 -1.45 -19.08
C PRO A 36 16.31 -2.68 -19.24
N GLU A 37 15.98 -3.35 -18.15
CA GLU A 37 15.05 -4.49 -18.18
C GLU A 37 13.64 -4.05 -18.58
N TRP A 38 13.16 -2.91 -18.05
CA TRP A 38 11.83 -2.40 -18.34
C TRP A 38 11.68 -1.92 -19.78
N ASP A 39 12.70 -1.27 -20.32
CA ASP A 39 12.71 -0.77 -21.70
C ASP A 39 12.86 -1.90 -22.73
N ALA A 40 13.39 -3.06 -22.32
CA ALA A 40 13.60 -4.21 -23.20
C ALA A 40 12.37 -5.10 -23.42
N ILE A 41 11.30 -4.94 -22.63
CA ILE A 41 10.10 -5.78 -22.69
C ILE A 41 8.92 -5.08 -23.35
N ASP A 42 7.98 -5.87 -23.88
CA ASP A 42 6.65 -5.35 -24.24
C ASP A 42 5.83 -5.14 -22.96
N GLN A 43 5.66 -3.87 -22.58
CA GLN A 43 4.94 -3.46 -21.38
C GLN A 43 3.42 -3.72 -21.45
N LYS A 44 2.89 -4.09 -22.62
CA LYS A 44 1.51 -4.55 -22.81
C LYS A 44 1.37 -6.06 -22.59
N ASP A 45 2.46 -6.81 -22.71
CA ASP A 45 2.48 -8.24 -22.41
C ASP A 45 2.61 -8.47 -20.90
N ARG A 46 1.45 -8.74 -20.26
CA ARG A 46 1.38 -9.00 -18.82
C ARG A 46 2.36 -10.09 -18.36
N SER A 47 2.64 -11.09 -19.18
CA SER A 47 3.54 -12.19 -18.81
C SER A 47 5.00 -11.72 -18.74
N GLN A 48 5.42 -10.85 -19.66
CA GLN A 48 6.75 -10.24 -19.63
C GLN A 48 6.89 -9.30 -18.43
N VAL A 49 5.89 -8.44 -18.20
CA VAL A 49 5.86 -7.53 -17.05
C VAL A 49 6.01 -8.28 -15.73
N VAL A 50 5.24 -9.34 -15.51
CA VAL A 50 5.31 -10.16 -14.29
C VAL A 50 6.69 -10.80 -14.14
N ARG A 51 7.23 -11.40 -15.19
CA ARG A 51 8.58 -12.03 -15.15
C ARG A 51 9.66 -11.02 -14.80
N SER A 52 9.63 -9.82 -15.42
CA SER A 52 10.60 -8.75 -15.13
C SER A 52 10.49 -8.26 -13.71
N ILE A 53 9.28 -8.04 -13.19
CA ILE A 53 9.09 -7.63 -11.79
C ILE A 53 9.64 -8.69 -10.83
N VAL A 54 9.33 -9.97 -11.05
CA VAL A 54 9.83 -11.07 -10.19
C VAL A 54 11.36 -11.14 -10.22
N LYS A 55 11.98 -11.05 -11.41
CA LYS A 55 13.44 -11.03 -11.57
C LYS A 55 14.07 -9.86 -10.81
N LEU A 56 13.56 -8.65 -11.01
CA LEU A 56 14.10 -7.43 -10.41
C LEU A 56 13.88 -7.38 -8.89
N ARG A 57 12.78 -7.93 -8.36
CA ARG A 57 12.56 -8.12 -6.92
C ARG A 57 13.63 -9.02 -6.30
N GLY A 58 13.96 -10.13 -6.95
CA GLY A 58 15.08 -10.97 -6.53
C GLY A 58 16.39 -10.20 -6.49
N ARG A 59 16.68 -9.39 -7.52
CA ARG A 59 17.87 -8.53 -7.57
C ARG A 59 17.88 -7.50 -6.43
N ALA A 60 16.77 -6.80 -6.22
CA ALA A 60 16.64 -5.80 -5.15
C ALA A 60 16.93 -6.41 -3.77
N ARG A 61 16.40 -7.61 -3.50
CA ARG A 61 16.54 -8.30 -2.22
C ARG A 61 17.94 -8.92 -2.05
N ASP A 62 18.36 -9.75 -3.02
CA ASP A 62 19.47 -10.70 -2.83
C ASP A 62 20.85 -10.09 -3.17
N HIS A 63 20.88 -9.02 -4.00
CA HIS A 63 22.12 -8.40 -4.44
C HIS A 63 22.26 -6.93 -4.02
N TRP A 64 21.16 -6.19 -4.02
CA TRP A 64 21.21 -4.76 -3.72
C TRP A 64 20.87 -4.43 -2.27
N ASN A 65 20.24 -5.32 -1.51
CA ASN A 65 19.74 -5.06 -0.17
C ASN A 65 18.86 -3.78 -0.14
N LEU A 66 17.92 -3.68 -1.08
CA LEU A 66 16.98 -2.55 -1.23
C LEU A 66 15.53 -2.98 -1.07
N TRP A 67 15.31 -4.23 -0.59
CA TRP A 67 14.00 -4.79 -0.41
C TRP A 67 13.27 -4.18 0.78
N LEU A 68 11.99 -3.84 0.60
CA LEU A 68 11.08 -3.46 1.67
C LEU A 68 11.64 -2.32 2.55
N PRO A 69 12.06 -1.18 1.96
CA PRO A 69 12.88 -0.20 2.64
C PRO A 69 12.21 0.44 3.86
N HIS A 70 10.88 0.52 3.89
CA HIS A 70 10.07 1.13 4.96
C HIS A 70 9.81 0.20 6.14
N MET A 71 9.88 -1.11 5.97
CA MET A 71 9.53 -2.07 7.02
C MET A 71 10.71 -2.38 7.94
N PRO A 72 10.47 -2.72 9.21
CA PRO A 72 11.52 -3.12 10.15
C PRO A 72 12.28 -4.38 9.70
N ALA A 73 13.49 -4.55 10.23
CA ALA A 73 14.38 -5.65 9.88
C ALA A 73 13.81 -7.05 10.20
N GLU A 74 13.03 -7.18 11.27
CA GLU A 74 12.33 -8.42 11.63
C GLU A 74 11.32 -8.89 10.59
N TRP A 75 10.87 -7.98 9.73
CA TRP A 75 9.99 -8.25 8.58
C TRP A 75 10.75 -8.33 7.26
N GLY A 76 12.07 -8.31 7.31
CA GLY A 76 12.96 -8.37 6.15
C GLY A 76 13.18 -7.02 5.46
N GLY A 77 12.86 -5.91 6.11
CA GLY A 77 12.99 -4.55 5.60
C GLY A 77 14.27 -3.85 6.04
N MET A 78 14.40 -2.59 5.63
CA MET A 78 15.57 -1.76 5.93
C MET A 78 15.34 -0.81 7.13
N GLY A 79 14.09 -0.65 7.61
CA GLY A 79 13.74 0.21 8.73
C GLY A 79 13.94 1.71 8.47
N LEU A 80 13.84 2.16 7.22
CA LEU A 80 14.08 3.56 6.88
C LEU A 80 12.96 4.47 7.39
N GLY A 81 13.35 5.57 8.01
CA GLY A 81 12.44 6.62 8.44
C GLY A 81 11.92 7.47 7.26
N PRO A 82 10.93 8.35 7.50
CA PRO A 82 10.20 9.08 6.46
C PRO A 82 11.09 9.91 5.51
N THR A 83 12.13 10.58 6.02
CA THR A 83 13.04 11.38 5.19
C THR A 83 13.83 10.51 4.21
N ALA A 84 14.34 9.36 4.68
CA ALA A 84 15.04 8.42 3.82
C ALA A 84 14.10 7.78 2.80
N MET A 85 12.87 7.44 3.22
CA MET A 85 11.84 6.92 2.32
C MET A 85 11.45 7.92 1.23
N ALA A 86 11.35 9.22 1.54
CA ALA A 86 11.12 10.25 0.52
C ALA A 86 12.22 10.27 -0.54
N ALA A 87 13.50 10.19 -0.11
CA ALA A 87 14.64 10.13 -1.02
C ALA A 87 14.64 8.84 -1.88
N VAL A 88 14.37 7.70 -1.27
CA VAL A 88 14.24 6.39 -1.97
C VAL A 88 13.11 6.42 -2.99
N SER A 89 11.93 6.89 -2.59
CA SER A 89 10.74 6.96 -3.46
C SER A 89 10.96 7.89 -4.65
N ALA A 90 11.63 9.03 -4.46
CA ALA A 90 11.97 9.96 -5.53
C ALA A 90 12.89 9.34 -6.58
N GLU A 91 13.86 8.53 -6.16
CA GLU A 91 14.74 7.81 -7.10
C GLU A 91 14.02 6.63 -7.77
N ALA A 92 13.29 5.82 -6.99
CA ALA A 92 12.57 4.66 -7.51
C ALA A 92 11.50 5.04 -8.55
N ALA A 93 10.76 6.13 -8.31
CA ALA A 93 9.69 6.59 -9.20
C ALA A 93 10.17 7.12 -10.56
N LYS A 94 11.48 7.26 -10.79
CA LYS A 94 12.04 7.58 -12.12
C LYS A 94 11.84 6.46 -13.14
N VAL A 95 11.53 5.25 -12.68
CA VAL A 95 11.07 4.13 -13.50
C VAL A 95 9.72 3.68 -12.98
N SER A 96 8.72 3.58 -13.86
CA SER A 96 7.31 3.36 -13.44
C SER A 96 7.09 2.13 -12.56
N ILE A 97 7.90 1.06 -12.74
CA ILE A 97 7.84 -0.15 -11.90
C ILE A 97 8.77 -0.10 -10.68
N GLY A 98 9.58 0.94 -10.52
CA GLY A 98 10.59 1.02 -9.46
C GLY A 98 10.04 0.78 -8.05
N PRO A 99 8.96 1.44 -7.62
CA PRO A 99 8.34 1.17 -6.31
C PRO A 99 7.86 -0.29 -6.17
N PHE A 100 7.34 -0.90 -7.24
CA PHE A 100 6.93 -2.32 -7.24
C PHE A 100 8.11 -3.27 -7.05
N VAL A 101 9.25 -2.93 -7.64
CA VAL A 101 10.47 -3.73 -7.53
C VAL A 101 11.02 -3.71 -6.11
N LEU A 102 10.89 -2.60 -5.40
CA LEU A 102 11.30 -2.47 -4.00
C LEU A 102 10.27 -2.98 -2.98
N ASN A 103 9.08 -3.40 -3.43
CA ASN A 103 7.91 -3.71 -2.59
C ASN A 103 7.47 -2.54 -1.70
N ALA A 104 7.60 -1.33 -2.23
CA ALA A 104 7.28 -0.05 -1.59
C ALA A 104 6.24 0.75 -2.40
N GLN A 105 5.28 0.06 -3.01
CA GLN A 105 4.20 0.67 -3.78
C GLN A 105 2.89 0.66 -3.02
N ALA A 106 2.06 1.66 -3.28
CA ALA A 106 0.66 1.65 -2.85
C ALA A 106 -0.14 0.58 -3.65
N PRO A 107 -1.15 -0.04 -3.03
CA PRO A 107 -1.62 0.10 -1.66
C PRO A 107 -0.84 -0.73 -0.64
N ASP A 108 0.03 -1.66 -1.08
CA ASP A 108 0.68 -2.64 -0.22
C ASP A 108 1.53 -1.98 0.88
N GLU A 109 2.27 -0.91 0.58
CA GLU A 109 3.08 -0.19 1.57
C GLU A 109 2.22 0.32 2.74
N GLY A 110 1.11 1.01 2.46
CA GLY A 110 0.19 1.49 3.48
C GLY A 110 -0.47 0.36 4.26
N ASN A 111 -0.86 -0.71 3.58
CA ASN A 111 -1.45 -1.89 4.21
C ASN A 111 -0.45 -2.64 5.09
N GLN A 112 0.83 -2.71 4.71
CA GLN A 112 1.91 -3.27 5.54
C GLN A 112 2.04 -2.49 6.85
N HIS A 113 2.07 -1.16 6.81
CA HIS A 113 2.11 -0.33 8.02
C HIS A 113 0.84 -0.52 8.88
N THR A 114 -0.33 -0.55 8.26
CA THR A 114 -1.59 -0.77 8.98
C THR A 114 -1.59 -2.11 9.70
N LEU A 115 -1.22 -3.19 9.02
CA LEU A 115 -1.14 -4.52 9.62
C LEU A 115 -0.04 -4.61 10.70
N LEU A 116 1.12 -3.98 10.47
CA LEU A 116 2.21 -3.96 11.45
C LEU A 116 1.75 -3.39 12.80
N HIS A 117 0.98 -2.31 12.77
CA HIS A 117 0.59 -1.60 13.98
C HIS A 117 -0.70 -2.13 14.63
N TRP A 118 -1.65 -2.61 13.85
CA TRP A 118 -3.01 -2.89 14.34
C TRP A 118 -3.44 -4.35 14.25
N ALA A 119 -2.71 -5.20 13.52
CA ALA A 119 -3.06 -6.61 13.41
C ALA A 119 -2.59 -7.42 14.63
N THR A 120 -3.34 -8.47 14.97
CA THR A 120 -2.90 -9.49 15.92
C THR A 120 -1.73 -10.30 15.37
N ASP A 121 -1.02 -11.06 16.20
CA ASP A 121 0.08 -11.88 15.74
C ASP A 121 -0.38 -12.94 14.72
N GLU A 122 -1.56 -13.54 14.91
CA GLU A 122 -2.17 -14.48 13.95
C GLU A 122 -2.44 -13.80 12.60
N GLN A 123 -3.00 -12.58 12.63
CA GLN A 123 -3.26 -11.79 11.42
C GLN A 123 -1.95 -11.38 10.72
N LYS A 124 -0.92 -10.99 11.48
CA LYS A 124 0.39 -10.66 10.92
C LYS A 124 1.02 -11.83 10.20
N GLU A 125 1.00 -13.02 10.81
CA GLU A 125 1.54 -14.22 10.15
C GLU A 125 0.75 -14.60 8.89
N LYS A 126 -0.58 -14.47 8.92
CA LYS A 126 -1.43 -14.83 7.78
C LYS A 126 -1.35 -13.82 6.62
N TYR A 127 -1.30 -12.51 6.91
CA TYR A 127 -1.46 -11.45 5.92
C TYR A 127 -0.21 -10.59 5.71
N LEU A 128 0.42 -10.12 6.80
CA LEU A 128 1.57 -9.24 6.70
C LEU A 128 2.81 -9.98 6.20
N ARG A 129 3.09 -11.16 6.73
CA ARG A 129 4.29 -11.92 6.33
C ARG A 129 4.34 -12.22 4.82
N PRO A 130 3.28 -12.80 4.21
CA PRO A 130 3.29 -13.03 2.76
C PRO A 130 3.38 -11.73 1.95
N LEU A 131 2.80 -10.63 2.46
CA LEU A 131 2.86 -9.32 1.81
C LEU A 131 4.30 -8.76 1.85
N CYS A 132 4.99 -8.85 2.99
CA CYS A 132 6.39 -8.46 3.13
C CYS A 132 7.33 -9.32 2.28
N GLU A 133 7.06 -10.62 2.16
CA GLU A 133 7.82 -11.53 1.30
C GLU A 133 7.54 -11.33 -0.21
N GLY A 134 6.58 -10.50 -0.56
CA GLY A 134 6.16 -10.26 -1.95
C GLY A 134 5.42 -11.43 -2.59
N LYS A 135 4.91 -12.36 -1.77
CA LYS A 135 4.12 -13.53 -2.17
C LYS A 135 2.63 -13.24 -2.28
N ALA A 136 2.16 -12.21 -1.61
CA ALA A 136 0.79 -11.72 -1.65
C ALA A 136 0.73 -10.27 -2.13
N ARG A 137 -0.47 -9.87 -2.56
CA ARG A 137 -0.84 -8.49 -2.86
C ARG A 137 -2.13 -8.18 -2.11
N SER A 138 -2.33 -6.91 -1.82
CA SER A 138 -3.51 -6.42 -1.12
C SER A 138 -4.17 -5.27 -1.85
N CYS A 139 -5.38 -4.89 -1.41
CA CYS A 139 -6.00 -3.63 -1.79
C CYS A 139 -6.57 -2.93 -0.55
N PHE A 140 -6.83 -1.63 -0.70
CA PHE A 140 -7.47 -0.81 0.33
C PHE A 140 -8.82 -0.31 -0.18
N ALA A 141 -9.91 -0.87 0.36
CA ALA A 141 -11.27 -0.63 -0.11
C ALA A 141 -11.99 0.38 0.80
N MET A 142 -11.83 1.67 0.51
CA MET A 142 -12.39 2.75 1.32
C MET A 142 -13.33 3.66 0.53
N THR A 143 -12.89 4.25 -0.58
CA THR A 143 -13.64 5.26 -1.33
C THR A 143 -14.93 4.71 -1.95
N GLU A 144 -15.94 5.57 -2.02
CA GLU A 144 -17.30 5.25 -2.50
C GLU A 144 -17.74 6.23 -3.57
N PRO A 145 -18.53 5.79 -4.58
CA PRO A 145 -18.98 6.67 -5.66
C PRO A 145 -20.01 7.71 -5.23
N GLU A 146 -20.77 7.45 -4.18
CA GLU A 146 -21.91 8.29 -3.76
C GLU A 146 -21.53 9.42 -2.80
N VAL A 147 -20.25 9.46 -2.34
CA VAL A 147 -19.78 10.44 -1.35
C VAL A 147 -18.43 11.04 -1.73
N ALA A 148 -18.08 12.15 -1.10
CA ALA A 148 -16.76 12.76 -1.30
C ALA A 148 -15.66 11.82 -0.75
N GLY A 149 -14.80 11.30 -1.64
CA GLY A 149 -13.79 10.29 -1.30
C GLY A 149 -12.70 10.77 -0.33
N SER A 150 -12.57 12.08 -0.15
CA SER A 150 -11.63 12.70 0.80
C SER A 150 -12.18 12.85 2.23
N ASP A 151 -13.47 12.58 2.43
CA ASP A 151 -14.11 12.69 3.75
C ASP A 151 -14.58 11.30 4.24
N PRO A 152 -13.81 10.63 5.09
CA PRO A 152 -14.16 9.30 5.60
C PRO A 152 -15.38 9.30 6.53
N THR A 153 -15.83 10.45 7.00
CA THR A 153 -17.05 10.54 7.85
C THR A 153 -18.31 10.28 7.05
N LEU A 154 -18.26 10.37 5.73
CA LEU A 154 -19.37 10.18 4.83
C LEU A 154 -19.55 8.73 4.34
N ILE A 155 -18.70 7.80 4.76
CA ILE A 155 -18.76 6.39 4.35
C ILE A 155 -20.17 5.82 4.60
N LYS A 156 -20.75 5.21 3.56
CA LYS A 156 -22.08 4.60 3.55
C LYS A 156 -22.07 3.08 3.64
N THR A 157 -20.96 2.43 3.25
CA THR A 157 -20.79 0.98 3.45
C THR A 157 -20.99 0.67 4.92
N GLN A 158 -21.93 -0.23 5.22
CA GLN A 158 -22.33 -0.58 6.58
C GLN A 158 -21.91 -2.01 6.92
N ALA A 159 -21.53 -2.21 8.17
CA ALA A 159 -21.27 -3.51 8.75
C ALA A 159 -22.08 -3.65 10.04
N TYR A 160 -22.81 -4.75 10.18
CA TYR A 160 -23.52 -5.11 11.41
C TYR A 160 -23.09 -6.49 11.89
N GLN A 161 -23.07 -6.69 13.19
CA GLN A 161 -22.66 -7.95 13.77
C GLN A 161 -23.82 -8.95 13.74
N ASP A 162 -23.54 -10.19 13.29
CA ASP A 162 -24.45 -11.31 13.28
C ASP A 162 -23.73 -12.53 13.87
N GLY A 163 -23.92 -12.76 15.16
CA GLY A 163 -23.19 -13.79 15.91
C GLY A 163 -21.69 -13.47 16.02
N ASP A 164 -20.85 -14.37 15.52
CA ASP A 164 -19.39 -14.26 15.48
C ASP A 164 -18.85 -13.75 14.12
N GLU A 165 -19.75 -13.20 13.29
CA GLU A 165 -19.42 -12.60 12.00
C GLU A 165 -19.92 -11.16 11.90
N TRP A 166 -19.33 -10.42 10.97
CA TRP A 166 -19.84 -9.14 10.46
C TRP A 166 -20.43 -9.36 9.09
N VAL A 167 -21.63 -8.79 8.85
CA VAL A 167 -22.27 -8.75 7.54
C VAL A 167 -22.10 -7.35 6.98
N ILE A 168 -21.49 -7.24 5.79
CA ILE A 168 -21.11 -5.98 5.19
C ILE A 168 -21.83 -5.78 3.88
N ASN A 169 -22.40 -4.58 3.70
CA ASN A 169 -23.08 -4.14 2.47
C ASN A 169 -22.60 -2.75 2.06
N GLY A 170 -22.30 -2.56 0.78
CA GLY A 170 -21.84 -1.27 0.29
C GLY A 170 -21.31 -1.27 -1.14
N HIS A 171 -20.76 -0.12 -1.54
CA HIS A 171 -20.27 0.12 -2.88
C HIS A 171 -18.94 0.87 -2.82
N LYS A 172 -17.88 0.27 -3.33
CA LYS A 172 -16.53 0.83 -3.35
C LYS A 172 -16.09 1.06 -4.78
N TRP A 173 -15.29 2.12 -5.02
CA TRP A 173 -14.70 2.34 -6.33
C TRP A 173 -13.29 2.94 -6.25
N PHE A 174 -12.61 2.99 -7.39
CA PHE A 174 -11.19 3.35 -7.49
C PHE A 174 -10.29 2.51 -6.60
N ILE A 175 -10.66 1.23 -6.36
CA ILE A 175 -9.89 0.34 -5.50
C ILE A 175 -8.71 -0.23 -6.27
N SER A 176 -7.54 0.37 -6.02
CA SER A 176 -6.30 0.01 -6.71
C SER A 176 -5.84 -1.41 -6.34
N GLY A 177 -5.51 -2.19 -7.37
CA GLY A 177 -4.93 -3.51 -7.21
C GLY A 177 -5.89 -4.63 -6.79
N ALA A 178 -7.19 -4.37 -6.64
CA ALA A 178 -8.16 -5.39 -6.19
C ALA A 178 -8.19 -6.62 -7.10
N ARG A 179 -8.03 -6.45 -8.42
CA ARG A 179 -7.98 -7.55 -9.39
C ARG A 179 -6.68 -8.38 -9.33
N GLY A 180 -6.15 -8.64 -8.26
CA GLY A 180 -4.93 -9.45 -8.11
C GLY A 180 -4.52 -9.54 -6.66
N ALA A 181 -5.33 -8.91 -5.81
CA ALA A 181 -5.17 -8.98 -4.37
C ALA A 181 -5.63 -10.35 -3.82
N GLN A 182 -4.97 -10.82 -2.80
CA GLN A 182 -5.36 -11.98 -2.02
C GLN A 182 -6.23 -11.59 -0.82
N PHE A 183 -6.16 -10.32 -0.43
CA PHE A 183 -7.04 -9.77 0.60
C PHE A 183 -7.25 -8.27 0.42
N ALA A 184 -8.32 -7.75 1.02
CA ALA A 184 -8.61 -6.33 1.13
C ALA A 184 -8.56 -5.87 2.58
N LEU A 185 -8.09 -4.64 2.81
CA LEU A 185 -8.46 -3.87 4.00
C LEU A 185 -9.69 -3.05 3.62
N LEU A 186 -10.84 -3.45 4.17
CA LEU A 186 -12.15 -2.87 3.86
C LEU A 186 -12.62 -1.98 5.00
N VAL A 187 -12.93 -0.71 4.70
CA VAL A 187 -13.48 0.23 5.68
C VAL A 187 -15.00 0.28 5.55
N ALA A 188 -15.68 0.06 6.67
CA ALA A 188 -17.13 0.12 6.77
C ALA A 188 -17.57 0.78 8.08
N ARG A 189 -18.77 1.37 8.06
CA ARG A 189 -19.41 1.97 9.22
C ARG A 189 -20.00 0.87 10.10
N THR A 190 -19.60 0.85 11.36
CA THR A 190 -20.03 -0.15 12.34
C THR A 190 -20.97 0.42 13.42
N GLU A 191 -20.99 1.75 13.57
CA GLU A 191 -21.84 2.44 14.54
C GLU A 191 -22.18 3.86 14.08
N ASP A 192 -23.20 4.44 14.69
CA ASP A 192 -23.50 5.87 14.57
C ASP A 192 -22.88 6.60 15.78
N ASN A 193 -21.91 7.47 15.52
CA ASN A 193 -21.27 8.28 16.52
C ASN A 193 -21.28 9.76 16.07
N PRO A 194 -22.34 10.52 16.37
CA PRO A 194 -22.48 11.90 15.90
C PRO A 194 -21.45 12.85 16.52
N ASP A 195 -20.94 12.54 17.73
CA ASP A 195 -19.94 13.37 18.41
C ASP A 195 -18.52 13.12 17.89
N LEU A 196 -18.27 11.94 17.35
CA LEU A 196 -16.96 11.55 16.76
C LEU A 196 -17.18 10.69 15.50
N PRO A 197 -17.63 11.30 14.39
CA PRO A 197 -18.01 10.56 13.19
C PRO A 197 -16.87 9.68 12.60
N GLN A 198 -15.60 10.06 12.81
CA GLN A 198 -14.44 9.29 12.37
C GLN A 198 -14.33 7.94 13.10
N ALA A 199 -14.76 7.87 14.35
CA ALA A 199 -14.75 6.63 15.15
C ALA A 199 -15.89 5.67 14.78
N ALA A 200 -16.83 6.08 13.94
CA ALA A 200 -17.93 5.24 13.48
C ALA A 200 -17.48 4.13 12.50
N ASN A 201 -16.29 4.25 11.93
CA ASN A 201 -15.77 3.32 10.95
C ASN A 201 -14.82 2.31 11.56
N SER A 202 -14.89 1.07 11.07
CA SER A 202 -13.94 0.00 11.39
C SER A 202 -13.30 -0.53 10.12
N CYS A 203 -12.13 -1.16 10.27
CA CYS A 203 -11.38 -1.76 9.16
C CYS A 203 -11.40 -3.29 9.30
N PHE A 204 -11.71 -3.99 8.22
CA PHE A 204 -11.83 -5.44 8.16
C PHE A 204 -10.81 -6.03 7.19
N ILE A 205 -10.20 -7.15 7.56
CA ILE A 205 -9.42 -7.97 6.63
C ILE A 205 -10.38 -8.94 5.93
N VAL A 206 -10.51 -8.78 4.62
CA VAL A 206 -11.39 -9.60 3.77
C VAL A 206 -10.53 -10.43 2.83
N ASP A 207 -10.62 -11.76 2.92
CA ASP A 207 -9.94 -12.65 1.97
C ASP A 207 -10.56 -12.49 0.56
N ILE A 208 -9.78 -12.56 -0.49
CA ILE A 208 -10.23 -12.50 -1.89
C ILE A 208 -9.76 -13.79 -2.60
N PRO A 209 -10.67 -14.53 -3.24
CA PRO A 209 -12.12 -14.26 -3.40
C PRO A 209 -12.92 -14.54 -2.13
N SER A 210 -14.02 -13.80 -1.93
CA SER A 210 -15.05 -14.07 -0.93
C SER A 210 -16.43 -13.87 -1.56
N GLU A 211 -17.39 -14.68 -1.15
CA GLU A 211 -18.80 -14.49 -1.52
C GLU A 211 -19.27 -13.12 -1.02
N GLY A 212 -19.99 -12.39 -1.85
CA GLY A 212 -20.41 -11.04 -1.54
C GLY A 212 -19.40 -9.93 -1.85
N PHE A 213 -18.14 -10.25 -2.20
CA PHE A 213 -17.15 -9.26 -2.65
C PHE A 213 -17.00 -9.31 -4.17
N ASN A 214 -17.72 -8.46 -4.90
CA ASN A 214 -17.86 -8.56 -6.35
C ASN A 214 -17.13 -7.43 -7.07
N ILE A 215 -16.02 -7.74 -7.75
CA ILE A 215 -15.35 -6.80 -8.66
C ILE A 215 -16.18 -6.71 -9.94
N VAL A 216 -16.84 -5.55 -10.15
CA VAL A 216 -17.78 -5.35 -11.25
C VAL A 216 -17.07 -4.98 -12.54
N ARG A 217 -16.18 -3.98 -12.47
CA ARG A 217 -15.42 -3.47 -13.63
C ARG A 217 -14.15 -2.78 -13.19
N ASP A 218 -13.29 -2.50 -14.14
CA ASP A 218 -12.20 -1.56 -13.98
C ASP A 218 -12.72 -0.14 -14.26
N VAL A 219 -12.31 0.82 -13.43
CA VAL A 219 -12.61 2.24 -13.61
C VAL A 219 -11.47 2.87 -14.38
N GLU A 220 -11.77 3.43 -15.55
CA GLU A 220 -10.77 4.10 -16.38
C GLU A 220 -10.25 5.37 -15.72
N THR A 221 -8.95 5.60 -15.84
CA THR A 221 -8.27 6.79 -15.37
C THR A 221 -7.43 7.40 -16.49
N MET A 222 -6.93 8.62 -16.29
CA MET A 222 -6.05 9.29 -17.26
C MET A 222 -4.77 8.51 -17.58
N SER A 223 -4.34 7.62 -16.69
CA SER A 223 -3.20 6.72 -16.93
C SER A 223 -3.51 5.57 -17.88
N GLY A 224 -4.76 5.38 -18.27
CA GLY A 224 -5.20 4.29 -19.17
C GLY A 224 -5.07 2.89 -18.59
N GLY A 225 -4.82 2.76 -17.29
CA GLY A 225 -4.57 1.47 -16.63
C GLY A 225 -5.84 0.80 -16.12
N HIS A 226 -5.89 -0.53 -16.26
CA HIS A 226 -6.94 -1.40 -15.71
C HIS A 226 -6.58 -1.86 -14.29
N ASN A 227 -6.36 -0.94 -13.37
CA ASN A 227 -5.87 -1.28 -12.01
C ASN A 227 -6.74 -0.74 -10.89
N HIS A 228 -7.77 0.03 -11.21
CA HIS A 228 -8.70 0.61 -10.23
C HIS A 228 -10.07 -0.01 -10.41
N CYS A 229 -10.54 -0.73 -9.42
CA CYS A 229 -11.77 -1.51 -9.53
C CYS A 229 -12.96 -0.81 -8.88
N GLU A 230 -14.13 -1.07 -9.43
CA GLU A 230 -15.42 -0.86 -8.78
C GLU A 230 -15.87 -2.18 -8.16
N ILE A 231 -16.33 -2.13 -6.90
CA ILE A 231 -16.65 -3.31 -6.11
C ILE A 231 -18.04 -3.12 -5.49
N LEU A 232 -18.95 -4.05 -5.77
CA LEU A 232 -20.22 -4.18 -5.09
C LEU A 232 -20.09 -5.22 -3.98
N ILE A 233 -20.50 -4.82 -2.78
CA ILE A 233 -20.47 -5.66 -1.58
C ILE A 233 -21.91 -5.94 -1.18
N HIS A 234 -22.27 -7.23 -1.15
CA HIS A 234 -23.61 -7.68 -0.83
C HIS A 234 -23.56 -8.88 0.10
N ASP A 235 -24.07 -8.71 1.32
CA ASP A 235 -24.11 -9.71 2.39
C ASP A 235 -22.75 -10.44 2.59
N LEU A 236 -21.66 -9.68 2.43
CA LEU A 236 -20.31 -10.19 2.66
C LEU A 236 -20.13 -10.53 4.14
N ARG A 237 -19.87 -11.82 4.41
CA ARG A 237 -19.61 -12.31 5.76
C ARG A 237 -18.14 -12.34 6.08
N VAL A 238 -17.77 -11.69 7.17
CA VAL A 238 -16.39 -11.58 7.65
C VAL A 238 -16.33 -12.01 9.10
N PRO A 239 -15.48 -12.99 9.48
CA PRO A 239 -15.32 -13.37 10.87
C PRO A 239 -15.00 -12.18 11.77
N ALA A 240 -15.59 -12.13 12.98
CA ALA A 240 -15.39 -11.01 13.90
C ALA A 240 -13.90 -10.79 14.22
N LYS A 241 -13.11 -11.87 14.30
CA LYS A 241 -11.66 -11.82 14.51
C LYS A 241 -10.87 -11.15 13.38
N ASN A 242 -11.48 -10.88 12.22
CA ASN A 242 -10.84 -10.22 11.09
C ASN A 242 -11.00 -8.68 11.13
N MET A 243 -11.66 -8.14 12.16
CA MET A 243 -11.65 -6.70 12.41
C MET A 243 -10.29 -6.27 12.97
N LEU A 244 -9.67 -5.24 12.37
CA LEU A 244 -8.39 -4.71 12.83
C LEU A 244 -8.55 -3.87 14.11
N GLY A 245 -7.56 -3.96 15.00
CA GLY A 245 -7.51 -3.19 16.23
C GLY A 245 -8.38 -3.72 17.35
N GLY A 246 -9.24 -4.68 17.11
CA GLY A 246 -10.14 -5.36 18.06
C GLY A 246 -10.93 -4.37 18.93
N ARG A 247 -12.25 -4.47 18.98
CA ARG A 247 -13.08 -3.79 19.97
C ARG A 247 -13.64 -4.80 20.94
#